data_ac76994dfdb12e20779c030694179a1f
#
_entry.id   ac76994dfdb12e20779c030694179a1f
#
_cell.length_a   1.000
_cell.length_b   1.000
_cell.length_c   1.000
_cell.angle_alpha   90.00
_cell.angle_beta   90.00
_cell.angle_gamma   90.00
#
_symmetry.space_group_name_H-M   'P 1'
#
loop_
_entity.id
_entity.type
_entity.pdbx_description
1 polymer ?
#
loop_
_entity_poly.entity_id
_entity_poly.type
_entity_poly.pdbx_seq_one_letter_code
_entity_poly.pdbx_strand_id
1 'polypeptide(L)'
;MQAPAALLSRLAEIPGMAPGQRRLVVLLSQLGDFDSFEYAQALVGVLPRLEASGIALQAIGIGDDAGADRFCAFTGLPRNRLIVDDEPILHRALDLYGGLQPPGGPWPGLLLMCAGIGSPGTLAEVLRGYSGDRTAAERIGADQVVQLGRWLRIRGSLFGRLGSGYQRPFELATVRLSNMVEVLGHWRTYVPRDDYITQRGGTYLLEVDDSVLYSYRDRGILGFSATMDRPLRFLESFLAA
;
A
#
# COMPACT_ATOMS: atom_id res chain seq x y z
N MET A 1 2.37 -24.53 0.81
CA MET A 1 3.68 -24.13 0.21
C MET A 1 4.47 -23.38 1.27
N GLN A 2 5.75 -23.69 1.46
CA GLN A 2 6.60 -22.98 2.40
C GLN A 2 6.94 -21.57 1.90
N ALA A 3 7.11 -20.65 2.82
CA ALA A 3 7.52 -19.30 2.49
C ALA A 3 8.93 -19.27 1.88
N PRO A 4 9.22 -18.33 0.97
CA PRO A 4 10.55 -18.18 0.39
C PRO A 4 11.64 -18.00 1.44
N ALA A 5 12.78 -18.68 1.29
CA ALA A 5 13.90 -18.62 2.24
C ALA A 5 14.40 -17.20 2.47
N ALA A 6 14.46 -16.36 1.42
CA ALA A 6 14.87 -14.97 1.53
C ALA A 6 13.91 -14.16 2.44
N LEU A 7 12.60 -14.42 2.37
CA LEU A 7 11.63 -13.80 3.24
C LEU A 7 11.83 -14.23 4.69
N LEU A 8 11.96 -15.54 4.94
CA LEU A 8 12.16 -16.08 6.29
C LEU A 8 13.46 -15.57 6.92
N SER A 9 14.56 -15.51 6.16
CA SER A 9 15.83 -14.94 6.63
C SER A 9 15.67 -13.48 7.05
N ARG A 10 14.96 -12.66 6.26
CA ARG A 10 14.70 -11.26 6.62
C ARG A 10 13.83 -11.13 7.86
N LEU A 11 12.78 -11.95 7.98
CA LEU A 11 11.89 -11.94 9.15
C LEU A 11 12.59 -12.33 10.44
N ALA A 12 13.57 -13.22 10.39
CA ALA A 12 14.36 -13.63 11.55
C ALA A 12 15.17 -12.48 12.19
N GLU A 13 15.48 -11.44 11.41
CA GLU A 13 16.18 -10.24 11.87
C GLU A 13 15.23 -9.21 12.52
N ILE A 14 13.91 -9.37 12.36
CA ILE A 14 12.92 -8.39 12.79
C ILE A 14 12.30 -8.80 14.13
N PRO A 15 12.43 -7.96 15.18
CA PRO A 15 11.80 -8.24 16.45
C PRO A 15 10.28 -8.45 16.32
N GLY A 16 9.77 -9.52 16.92
CA GLY A 16 8.34 -9.85 16.88
C GLY A 16 7.87 -10.56 15.61
N MET A 17 8.80 -10.89 14.67
CA MET A 17 8.48 -11.63 13.45
C MET A 17 9.03 -13.07 13.44
N ALA A 18 9.40 -13.59 14.61
CA ALA A 18 9.84 -14.98 14.76
C ALA A 18 8.72 -15.98 14.42
N PRO A 19 9.06 -17.23 14.05
CA PRO A 19 8.10 -18.33 13.90
C PRO A 19 7.28 -18.58 15.17
N GLY A 20 6.13 -19.26 15.04
CA GLY A 20 5.27 -19.60 16.18
C GLY A 20 4.04 -18.67 16.32
N GLN A 21 3.89 -17.70 15.45
CA GLN A 21 2.68 -16.87 15.31
C GLN A 21 2.39 -16.62 13.82
N ARG A 22 1.14 -16.26 13.51
CA ARG A 22 0.80 -15.80 12.17
C ARG A 22 1.43 -14.44 11.88
N ARG A 23 1.90 -14.26 10.67
CA ARG A 23 2.61 -13.04 10.25
C ARG A 23 2.06 -12.53 8.94
N LEU A 24 1.60 -11.29 8.94
CA LEU A 24 1.29 -10.53 7.74
C LEU A 24 2.50 -9.70 7.37
N VAL A 25 3.09 -9.98 6.23
CA VAL A 25 4.23 -9.23 5.69
C VAL A 25 3.79 -8.51 4.43
N VAL A 26 3.95 -7.20 4.42
CA VAL A 26 3.61 -6.34 3.29
C VAL A 26 4.88 -5.71 2.76
N LEU A 27 5.26 -6.10 1.54
CA LEU A 27 6.34 -5.45 0.83
C LEU A 27 5.75 -4.27 0.06
N LEU A 28 5.97 -3.08 0.59
CA LEU A 28 5.59 -1.84 -0.06
C LEU A 28 6.55 -1.57 -1.22
N SER A 29 6.08 -0.87 -2.23
CA SER A 29 6.93 -0.27 -3.26
C SER A 29 7.87 0.78 -2.62
N GLN A 30 8.45 1.67 -3.41
CA GLN A 30 9.13 2.84 -2.85
C GLN A 30 8.13 3.69 -2.05
N LEU A 31 8.56 4.29 -0.92
CA LEU A 31 7.67 5.02 -0.02
C LEU A 31 6.91 6.17 -0.71
N GLY A 32 7.46 6.74 -1.78
CA GLY A 32 6.77 7.76 -2.59
C GLY A 32 5.73 7.23 -3.57
N ASP A 33 5.49 5.93 -3.59
CA ASP A 33 4.43 5.34 -4.40
C ASP A 33 3.07 5.51 -3.73
N PHE A 34 2.08 5.97 -4.48
CA PHE A 34 0.72 6.21 -3.98
C PHE A 34 0.02 4.94 -3.50
N ASP A 35 0.36 3.78 -4.07
CA ASP A 35 -0.12 2.47 -3.63
C ASP A 35 0.34 2.16 -2.21
N SER A 36 1.60 2.48 -1.88
CA SER A 36 2.14 2.28 -0.54
C SER A 36 1.36 3.08 0.51
N PHE A 37 0.97 4.32 0.18
CA PHE A 37 0.13 5.15 1.05
C PHE A 37 -1.26 4.56 1.24
N GLU A 38 -1.94 4.22 0.13
CA GLU A 38 -3.31 3.69 0.18
C GLU A 38 -3.34 2.36 0.93
N TYR A 39 -2.32 1.50 0.72
CA TYR A 39 -2.23 0.22 1.41
C TYR A 39 -1.95 0.40 2.92
N ALA A 40 -1.01 1.27 3.30
CA ALA A 40 -0.73 1.55 4.71
C ALA A 40 -1.97 2.10 5.42
N GLN A 41 -2.70 3.05 4.82
CA GLN A 41 -3.95 3.59 5.35
C GLN A 41 -5.02 2.51 5.52
N ALA A 42 -5.12 1.54 4.59
CA ALA A 42 -6.03 0.41 4.72
C ALA A 42 -5.64 -0.50 5.90
N LEU A 43 -4.33 -0.79 6.06
CA LEU A 43 -3.81 -1.61 7.16
C LEU A 43 -4.07 -0.98 8.53
N VAL A 44 -3.93 0.34 8.66
CA VAL A 44 -4.21 1.06 9.93
C VAL A 44 -5.63 0.77 10.41
N GLY A 45 -6.61 0.73 9.51
CA GLY A 45 -8.00 0.45 9.84
C GLY A 45 -8.26 -0.94 10.44
N VAL A 46 -7.35 -1.89 10.25
CA VAL A 46 -7.51 -3.28 10.74
C VAL A 46 -6.50 -3.68 11.80
N LEU A 47 -5.59 -2.80 12.22
CA LEU A 47 -4.57 -3.10 13.23
C LEU A 47 -5.14 -3.72 14.52
N PRO A 48 -6.22 -3.16 15.13
CA PRO A 48 -6.77 -3.75 16.35
C PRO A 48 -7.28 -5.19 16.15
N ARG A 49 -7.83 -5.48 14.96
CA ARG A 49 -8.34 -6.81 14.62
C ARG A 49 -7.19 -7.79 14.35
N LEU A 50 -6.09 -7.35 13.74
CA LEU A 50 -4.87 -8.16 13.57
C LEU A 50 -4.29 -8.55 14.93
N GLU A 51 -4.17 -7.61 15.85
CA GLU A 51 -3.69 -7.84 17.21
C GLU A 51 -4.59 -8.81 17.97
N ALA A 52 -5.91 -8.60 17.94
CA ALA A 52 -6.88 -9.50 18.56
C ALA A 52 -6.83 -10.93 17.97
N SER A 53 -6.42 -11.06 16.71
CA SER A 53 -6.29 -12.35 16.00
C SER A 53 -4.90 -12.99 16.17
N GLY A 54 -3.99 -12.38 16.92
CA GLY A 54 -2.62 -12.86 17.07
C GLY A 54 -1.80 -12.84 15.78
N ILE A 55 -2.12 -11.94 14.87
CA ILE A 55 -1.40 -11.78 13.59
C ILE A 55 -0.43 -10.61 13.73
N ALA A 56 0.87 -10.91 13.70
CA ALA A 56 1.91 -9.88 13.68
C ALA A 56 1.99 -9.24 12.28
N LEU A 57 1.98 -7.90 12.23
CA LEU A 57 2.13 -7.14 10.99
C LEU A 57 3.54 -6.56 10.90
N GLN A 58 4.17 -6.69 9.72
CA GLN A 58 5.36 -5.95 9.34
C GLN A 58 5.26 -5.49 7.89
N ALA A 59 5.44 -4.19 7.68
CA ALA A 59 5.66 -3.60 6.37
C ALA A 59 7.17 -3.43 6.14
N ILE A 60 7.61 -3.66 4.90
CA ILE A 60 9.00 -3.44 4.44
C ILE A 60 8.90 -2.61 3.16
N GLY A 61 9.43 -1.39 3.18
CA GLY A 61 9.38 -0.45 2.06
C GLY A 61 10.77 -0.13 1.52
N ILE A 62 10.83 0.54 0.37
CA ILE A 62 12.06 1.06 -0.22
C ILE A 62 12.14 2.56 0.08
N GLY A 63 13.22 2.97 0.77
CA GLY A 63 13.42 4.35 1.18
C GLY A 63 14.47 4.47 2.28
N ASP A 64 14.39 5.56 3.03
CA ASP A 64 15.24 5.82 4.20
C ASP A 64 14.41 6.11 5.46
N ASP A 65 15.07 6.25 6.60
CA ASP A 65 14.40 6.50 7.88
C ASP A 65 13.62 7.82 7.91
N ALA A 66 14.14 8.87 7.26
CA ALA A 66 13.45 10.17 7.19
C ALA A 66 12.14 10.05 6.39
N GLY A 67 12.17 9.31 5.29
CA GLY A 67 10.98 8.96 4.52
C GLY A 67 10.01 8.10 5.32
N ALA A 68 10.50 7.10 6.05
CA ALA A 68 9.68 6.23 6.88
C ALA A 68 8.99 6.97 8.02
N ASP A 69 9.69 7.86 8.71
CA ASP A 69 9.12 8.67 9.79
C ASP A 69 7.98 9.54 9.28
N ARG A 70 8.20 10.21 8.14
CA ARG A 70 7.18 11.05 7.51
C ARG A 70 5.99 10.24 6.98
N PHE A 71 6.28 9.10 6.34
CA PHE A 71 5.27 8.16 5.85
C PHE A 71 4.35 7.69 6.97
N CYS A 72 4.91 7.25 8.08
CA CYS A 72 4.17 6.80 9.25
C CYS A 72 3.34 7.94 9.87
N ALA A 73 3.91 9.13 10.00
CA ALA A 73 3.20 10.32 10.51
C ALA A 73 2.00 10.70 9.64
N PHE A 74 2.08 10.55 8.32
CA PHE A 74 1.00 10.89 7.41
C PHE A 74 -0.05 9.76 7.30
N THR A 75 0.37 8.51 7.17
CA THR A 75 -0.54 7.36 6.97
C THR A 75 -1.20 6.88 8.25
N GLY A 76 -0.60 7.16 9.41
CA GLY A 76 -0.99 6.63 10.70
C GLY A 76 -0.45 5.22 10.99
N LEU A 77 0.36 4.65 10.11
CA LEU A 77 1.00 3.35 10.37
C LEU A 77 2.01 3.50 11.51
N PRO A 78 1.95 2.67 12.59
CA PRO A 78 2.93 2.74 13.66
C PRO A 78 4.35 2.52 13.15
N ARG A 79 5.30 3.39 13.55
CA ARG A 79 6.68 3.38 13.03
C ARG A 79 7.40 2.05 13.23
N ASN A 80 7.12 1.35 14.31
CA ASN A 80 7.68 0.02 14.61
C ASN A 80 7.11 -1.09 13.71
N ARG A 81 6.10 -0.80 12.90
CA ARG A 81 5.54 -1.73 11.90
C ARG A 81 6.08 -1.47 10.50
N LEU A 82 7.00 -0.52 10.33
CA LEU A 82 7.64 -0.23 9.06
C LEU A 82 9.17 -0.30 9.18
N ILE A 83 9.76 -1.13 8.34
CA ILE A 83 11.21 -1.16 8.08
C ILE A 83 11.44 -0.67 6.66
N VAL A 84 12.55 0.00 6.43
CA VAL A 84 12.93 0.46 5.10
C VAL A 84 14.29 -0.09 4.73
N ASP A 85 14.40 -0.49 3.48
CA ASP A 85 15.65 -0.84 2.82
C ASP A 85 15.93 0.23 1.75
N ASP A 86 17.18 0.66 1.62
CA ASP A 86 17.59 1.66 0.61
C ASP A 86 17.59 1.10 -0.82
N GLU A 87 17.59 -0.23 -0.95
CA GLU A 87 17.51 -0.96 -2.21
C GLU A 87 16.48 -2.10 -2.16
N PRO A 88 15.87 -2.46 -3.30
CA PRO A 88 14.87 -3.53 -3.38
C PRO A 88 15.49 -4.94 -3.37
N ILE A 89 16.44 -5.22 -2.47
CA ILE A 89 17.13 -6.52 -2.43
C ILE A 89 16.14 -7.64 -2.15
N LEU A 90 15.32 -7.50 -1.12
CA LEU A 90 14.30 -8.49 -0.79
C LEU A 90 13.25 -8.61 -1.90
N HIS A 91 12.82 -7.49 -2.49
CA HIS A 91 11.86 -7.51 -3.61
C HIS A 91 12.38 -8.34 -4.79
N ARG A 92 13.65 -8.15 -5.15
CA ARG A 92 14.31 -8.92 -6.22
C ARG A 92 14.47 -10.39 -5.86
N ALA A 93 14.86 -10.69 -4.61
CA ALA A 93 15.00 -12.07 -4.12
C ALA A 93 13.66 -12.83 -4.12
N LEU A 94 12.55 -12.12 -3.99
CA LEU A 94 11.18 -12.65 -4.07
C LEU A 94 10.58 -12.62 -5.48
N ASP A 95 11.36 -12.21 -6.49
CA ASP A 95 10.91 -12.09 -7.88
C ASP A 95 9.66 -11.19 -8.01
N LEU A 96 9.62 -10.08 -7.26
CA LEU A 96 8.57 -9.08 -7.39
C LEU A 96 8.82 -8.21 -8.63
N TYR A 97 7.74 -7.75 -9.22
CA TYR A 97 7.80 -7.01 -10.49
C TYR A 97 8.57 -5.68 -10.34
N GLY A 98 9.68 -5.55 -11.04
CA GLY A 98 10.52 -4.33 -11.05
C GLY A 98 9.97 -3.17 -11.88
N GLY A 99 8.81 -3.38 -12.52
CA GLY A 99 8.22 -2.42 -13.43
C GLY A 99 8.86 -2.42 -14.80
N LEU A 100 8.43 -1.47 -15.63
CA LEU A 100 9.01 -1.26 -16.98
C LEU A 100 10.35 -0.55 -16.87
N GLN A 101 11.33 -1.02 -17.64
CA GLN A 101 12.69 -0.48 -17.70
C GLN A 101 13.06 -0.08 -19.16
N PRO A 102 12.35 0.89 -19.77
CA PRO A 102 12.69 1.34 -21.10
C PRO A 102 14.00 2.14 -21.10
N PRO A 103 14.62 2.36 -22.28
CA PRO A 103 15.73 3.29 -22.41
C PRO A 103 15.34 4.68 -21.90
N GLY A 104 16.28 5.38 -21.24
CA GLY A 104 16.05 6.71 -20.68
C GLY A 104 15.76 6.76 -19.18
N GLY A 105 15.92 5.64 -18.51
CA GLY A 105 15.78 5.55 -17.04
C GLY A 105 14.37 5.20 -16.56
N PRO A 106 14.10 5.29 -15.25
CA PRO A 106 12.87 4.80 -14.66
C PRO A 106 11.63 5.68 -14.94
N TRP A 107 11.80 6.98 -15.19
CA TRP A 107 10.68 7.89 -15.41
C TRP A 107 9.82 7.56 -16.64
N PRO A 108 10.40 7.27 -17.83
CA PRO A 108 9.61 6.79 -18.96
C PRO A 108 8.82 5.52 -18.63
N GLY A 109 9.43 4.60 -17.86
CA GLY A 109 8.76 3.38 -17.38
C GLY A 109 7.54 3.68 -16.51
N LEU A 110 7.70 4.58 -15.54
CA LEU A 110 6.60 5.01 -14.67
C LEU A 110 5.45 5.65 -15.48
N LEU A 111 5.76 6.53 -16.42
CA LEU A 111 4.75 7.17 -17.26
C LEU A 111 3.98 6.16 -18.11
N LEU A 112 4.67 5.18 -18.70
CA LEU A 112 4.02 4.09 -19.45
C LEU A 112 3.12 3.26 -18.54
N MET A 113 3.57 2.93 -17.33
CA MET A 113 2.77 2.20 -16.34
C MET A 113 1.54 3.00 -15.90
N CYS A 114 1.66 4.30 -15.68
CA CYS A 114 0.51 5.18 -15.42
C CYS A 114 -0.52 5.18 -16.56
N ALA A 115 -0.06 5.02 -17.81
CA ALA A 115 -0.91 4.86 -18.98
C ALA A 115 -1.45 3.43 -19.16
N GLY A 116 -1.19 2.52 -18.21
CA GLY A 116 -1.66 1.13 -18.24
C GLY A 116 -0.77 0.16 -19.01
N ILE A 117 0.35 0.62 -19.60
CA ILE A 117 1.29 -0.23 -20.32
C ILE A 117 2.17 -0.97 -19.32
N GLY A 118 2.19 -2.31 -19.38
CA GLY A 118 2.89 -3.13 -18.38
C GLY A 118 2.36 -2.98 -16.94
N SER A 119 1.16 -2.46 -16.78
CA SER A 119 0.53 -2.12 -15.49
C SER A 119 -0.96 -2.48 -15.55
N PRO A 120 -1.29 -3.78 -15.47
CA PRO A 120 -2.66 -4.25 -15.63
C PRO A 120 -3.57 -3.71 -14.51
N GLY A 121 -4.78 -3.30 -14.89
CA GLY A 121 -5.78 -2.78 -13.95
C GLY A 121 -5.69 -1.29 -13.63
N THR A 122 -4.56 -0.62 -13.89
CA THR A 122 -4.32 0.79 -13.53
C THR A 122 -5.44 1.72 -14.03
N LEU A 123 -5.78 1.66 -15.31
CA LEU A 123 -6.81 2.55 -15.87
C LEU A 123 -8.20 2.27 -15.29
N ALA A 124 -8.53 1.00 -15.04
CA ALA A 124 -9.79 0.63 -14.40
C ALA A 124 -9.88 1.21 -12.98
N GLU A 125 -8.79 1.15 -12.21
CA GLU A 125 -8.70 1.71 -10.87
C GLU A 125 -8.75 3.25 -10.86
N VAL A 126 -8.12 3.89 -11.82
CA VAL A 126 -8.24 5.34 -12.01
C VAL A 126 -9.69 5.71 -12.26
N LEU A 127 -10.36 5.04 -13.21
CA LEU A 127 -11.77 5.29 -13.52
C LEU A 127 -12.66 5.02 -12.31
N ARG A 128 -12.43 3.94 -11.56
CA ARG A 128 -13.15 3.62 -10.33
C ARG A 128 -13.04 4.76 -9.31
N GLY A 129 -11.86 5.37 -9.18
CA GLY A 129 -11.63 6.50 -8.30
C GLY A 129 -12.50 7.72 -8.60
N TYR A 130 -12.80 7.96 -9.87
CA TYR A 130 -13.65 9.07 -10.30
C TYR A 130 -15.15 8.72 -10.34
N SER A 131 -15.50 7.52 -10.80
CA SER A 131 -16.90 7.10 -10.95
C SER A 131 -17.56 6.70 -9.62
N GLY A 132 -16.76 6.37 -8.60
CA GLY A 132 -17.21 5.73 -7.38
C GLY A 132 -17.38 4.21 -7.55
N ASP A 133 -17.73 3.55 -6.45
CA ASP A 133 -17.89 2.10 -6.41
C ASP A 133 -18.94 1.70 -5.37
N ARG A 134 -20.04 1.12 -5.84
CA ARG A 134 -21.16 0.69 -4.97
C ARG A 134 -20.86 -0.59 -4.19
N THR A 135 -19.79 -1.31 -4.51
CA THR A 135 -19.35 -2.52 -3.82
C THR A 135 -18.32 -2.25 -2.74
N ALA A 136 -17.68 -1.09 -2.80
CA ALA A 136 -16.69 -0.64 -1.83
C ALA A 136 -17.31 0.27 -0.75
N ALA A 137 -16.79 0.17 0.48
CA ALA A 137 -17.20 1.03 1.59
C ALA A 137 -16.73 2.48 1.39
N GLU A 138 -17.42 3.41 2.04
CA GLU A 138 -17.01 4.82 2.12
C GLU A 138 -15.57 4.94 2.64
N ARG A 139 -14.82 5.86 2.06
CA ARG A 139 -13.43 6.16 2.48
C ARG A 139 -13.34 7.45 3.29
N ILE A 140 -14.30 8.35 3.11
CA ILE A 140 -14.34 9.67 3.77
C ILE A 140 -15.66 9.77 4.54
N GLY A 141 -15.59 9.70 5.87
CA GLY A 141 -16.75 9.92 6.74
C GLY A 141 -17.28 11.35 6.63
N ALA A 142 -18.57 11.55 6.96
CA ALA A 142 -19.25 12.85 6.84
C ALA A 142 -18.54 13.98 7.62
N ASP A 143 -18.00 13.67 8.78
CA ASP A 143 -17.31 14.65 9.66
C ASP A 143 -15.82 14.79 9.33
N GLN A 144 -15.29 13.95 8.47
CA GLN A 144 -13.89 13.98 8.09
C GLN A 144 -13.60 15.17 7.16
N VAL A 145 -12.43 15.78 7.35
CA VAL A 145 -11.92 16.84 6.47
C VAL A 145 -10.66 16.32 5.79
N VAL A 146 -10.70 16.21 4.47
CA VAL A 146 -9.52 15.90 3.66
C VAL A 146 -8.83 17.21 3.31
N GLN A 147 -7.56 17.32 3.68
CA GLN A 147 -6.75 18.49 3.38
C GLN A 147 -5.89 18.23 2.13
N LEU A 148 -6.04 19.11 1.14
CA LEU A 148 -5.26 19.07 -0.10
C LEU A 148 -4.28 20.25 -0.09
N GLY A 149 -3.05 19.96 0.33
CA GLY A 149 -2.05 21.00 0.50
C GLY A 149 -2.41 22.03 1.58
N ARG A 150 -1.95 23.29 1.42
CA ARG A 150 -2.12 24.35 2.43
C ARG A 150 -3.50 25.04 2.41
N TRP A 151 -4.20 24.99 1.30
CA TRP A 151 -5.32 25.91 1.02
C TRP A 151 -6.67 25.22 0.82
N LEU A 152 -6.70 24.00 0.29
CA LEU A 152 -7.96 23.34 -0.03
C LEU A 152 -8.32 22.30 1.04
N ARG A 153 -9.52 22.47 1.60
CA ARG A 153 -10.10 21.54 2.58
C ARG A 153 -11.46 21.08 2.06
N ILE A 154 -11.64 19.77 1.93
CA ILE A 154 -12.87 19.16 1.47
C ILE A 154 -13.52 18.42 2.64
N ARG A 155 -14.76 18.80 2.98
CA ARG A 155 -15.53 18.11 4.02
C ARG A 155 -16.19 16.85 3.44
N GLY A 156 -16.15 15.75 4.17
CA GLY A 156 -16.77 14.50 3.78
C GLY A 156 -18.29 14.61 3.56
N SER A 157 -18.96 15.52 4.27
CA SER A 157 -20.39 15.80 4.08
C SER A 157 -20.76 16.23 2.65
N LEU A 158 -19.82 16.76 1.86
CA LEU A 158 -20.04 17.08 0.45
C LEU A 158 -20.36 15.82 -0.38
N PHE A 159 -19.70 14.71 -0.07
CA PHE A 159 -19.94 13.43 -0.75
C PHE A 159 -21.30 12.83 -0.40
N GLY A 160 -21.88 13.16 0.76
CA GLY A 160 -23.20 12.71 1.19
C GLY A 160 -24.34 13.08 0.21
N ARG A 161 -24.14 14.14 -0.61
CA ARG A 161 -25.08 14.51 -1.68
C ARG A 161 -25.08 13.52 -2.85
N LEU A 162 -24.02 12.71 -2.99
CA LEU A 162 -23.84 11.73 -4.06
C LEU A 162 -24.22 10.31 -3.62
N GLY A 163 -24.63 10.13 -2.36
CA GLY A 163 -25.04 8.86 -1.80
C GLY A 163 -24.40 8.56 -0.43
N SER A 164 -24.79 7.42 0.16
CA SER A 164 -24.28 6.94 1.45
C SER A 164 -24.13 5.43 1.44
N GLY A 165 -23.27 4.90 2.33
CA GLY A 165 -23.02 3.46 2.49
C GLY A 165 -22.11 2.82 1.45
N TYR A 166 -21.66 3.58 0.47
CA TYR A 166 -20.73 3.11 -0.59
C TYR A 166 -19.75 4.21 -0.97
N GLN A 167 -18.70 3.84 -1.70
CA GLN A 167 -17.69 4.78 -2.19
C GLN A 167 -18.28 5.66 -3.30
N ARG A 168 -18.45 6.94 -3.00
CA ARG A 168 -19.11 7.92 -3.86
C ARG A 168 -18.20 8.38 -5.00
N PRO A 169 -18.76 8.92 -6.10
CA PRO A 169 -17.94 9.54 -7.14
C PRO A 169 -16.96 10.56 -6.57
N PHE A 170 -15.74 10.58 -7.09
CA PHE A 170 -14.61 11.41 -6.70
C PHE A 170 -14.05 11.19 -5.29
N GLU A 171 -14.66 10.35 -4.46
CA GLU A 171 -14.22 10.13 -3.08
C GLU A 171 -12.82 9.51 -3.03
N LEU A 172 -12.62 8.39 -3.73
CA LEU A 172 -11.31 7.73 -3.81
C LEU A 172 -10.29 8.60 -4.53
N ALA A 173 -10.69 9.30 -5.60
CA ALA A 173 -9.82 10.25 -6.29
C ALA A 173 -9.36 11.36 -5.35
N THR A 174 -10.21 11.83 -4.43
CA THR A 174 -9.84 12.84 -3.42
C THR A 174 -8.81 12.30 -2.42
N VAL A 175 -8.97 11.06 -1.94
CA VAL A 175 -7.98 10.41 -1.07
C VAL A 175 -6.64 10.28 -1.79
N ARG A 176 -6.65 9.76 -3.02
CA ARG A 176 -5.45 9.60 -3.84
C ARG A 176 -4.78 10.93 -4.17
N LEU A 177 -5.57 11.98 -4.43
CA LEU A 177 -5.05 13.33 -4.63
C LEU A 177 -4.38 13.87 -3.37
N SER A 178 -4.93 13.62 -2.18
CA SER A 178 -4.29 14.00 -0.92
C SER A 178 -2.94 13.32 -0.75
N ASN A 179 -2.86 12.01 -0.99
CA ASN A 179 -1.62 11.26 -0.95
C ASN A 179 -0.61 11.81 -1.97
N MET A 180 -1.06 12.10 -3.20
CA MET A 180 -0.22 12.66 -4.25
C MET A 180 0.34 14.03 -3.89
N VAL A 181 -0.47 14.93 -3.32
CA VAL A 181 -0.04 16.26 -2.88
C VAL A 181 1.02 16.15 -1.78
N GLU A 182 0.85 15.24 -0.83
CA GLU A 182 1.84 14.97 0.23
C GLU A 182 3.16 14.48 -0.38
N VAL A 183 3.10 13.46 -1.23
CA VAL A 183 4.30 12.87 -1.86
C VAL A 183 5.04 13.90 -2.71
N LEU A 184 4.34 14.60 -3.60
CA LEU A 184 4.96 15.58 -4.50
C LEU A 184 5.53 16.78 -3.73
N GLY A 185 4.86 17.19 -2.64
CA GLY A 185 5.35 18.25 -1.77
C GLY A 185 6.65 17.90 -1.01
N HIS A 186 6.94 16.60 -0.89
CA HIS A 186 8.09 16.08 -0.14
C HIS A 186 8.82 14.97 -0.92
N TRP A 187 8.88 15.11 -2.23
CA TRP A 187 9.35 14.07 -3.14
C TRP A 187 10.67 13.44 -2.69
N ARG A 188 11.70 14.25 -2.46
CA ARG A 188 13.04 13.73 -2.10
C ARG A 188 13.12 13.11 -0.71
N THR A 189 12.18 13.38 0.16
CA THR A 189 12.05 12.66 1.45
C THR A 189 11.52 11.25 1.24
N TYR A 190 10.52 11.08 0.38
CA TYR A 190 9.92 9.76 0.10
C TYR A 190 10.68 8.96 -0.96
N VAL A 191 11.32 9.66 -1.89
CA VAL A 191 12.04 9.10 -3.04
C VAL A 191 13.46 9.67 -3.06
N PRO A 192 14.34 9.19 -2.17
CA PRO A 192 15.73 9.65 -2.16
C PRO A 192 16.44 9.31 -3.47
N ARG A 193 16.08 8.21 -4.12
CA ARG A 193 16.61 7.74 -5.40
C ARG A 193 15.48 7.38 -6.35
N ASP A 194 15.55 7.85 -7.61
CA ASP A 194 14.54 7.58 -8.63
C ASP A 194 14.63 6.16 -9.23
N ASP A 195 15.73 5.43 -8.98
CA ASP A 195 16.02 4.13 -9.59
C ASP A 195 14.91 3.08 -9.40
N TYR A 196 14.11 3.22 -8.36
CA TYR A 196 13.15 2.20 -7.92
C TYR A 196 11.68 2.64 -8.00
N ILE A 197 11.38 3.77 -8.65
CA ILE A 197 10.01 4.31 -8.73
C ILE A 197 9.02 3.40 -9.48
N THR A 198 9.50 2.45 -10.26
CA THR A 198 8.68 1.44 -10.95
C THR A 198 8.57 0.13 -10.17
N GLN A 199 9.39 -0.11 -9.13
CA GLN A 199 9.36 -1.33 -8.35
C GLN A 199 7.98 -1.53 -7.72
N ARG A 200 7.41 -2.72 -7.89
CA ARG A 200 6.13 -3.10 -7.28
C ARG A 200 6.34 -3.96 -6.03
N GLY A 201 5.34 -3.99 -5.20
CA GLY A 201 5.35 -4.69 -3.93
C GLY A 201 4.72 -6.07 -3.96
N GLY A 202 4.36 -6.56 -2.78
CA GLY A 202 3.66 -7.84 -2.61
C GLY A 202 3.24 -8.06 -1.17
N THR A 203 2.41 -9.07 -0.96
CA THR A 203 1.86 -9.42 0.36
C THR A 203 2.01 -10.90 0.62
N TYR A 204 2.38 -11.25 1.84
CA TYR A 204 2.43 -12.63 2.33
C TYR A 204 1.73 -12.73 3.68
N LEU A 205 0.81 -13.69 3.81
CA LEU A 205 0.28 -14.12 5.10
C LEU A 205 0.84 -15.51 5.40
N LEU A 206 1.57 -15.64 6.49
CA LEU A 206 2.23 -16.86 6.89
C LEU A 206 1.54 -17.47 8.11
N GLU A 207 1.40 -18.80 8.11
CA GLU A 207 0.98 -19.57 9.27
C GLU A 207 2.14 -19.70 10.28
N VAL A 208 1.87 -20.25 11.44
CA VAL A 208 2.85 -20.44 12.55
C VAL A 208 4.03 -21.33 12.17
N ASP A 209 3.86 -22.22 11.18
CA ASP A 209 4.85 -23.16 10.66
C ASP A 209 5.57 -22.65 9.38
N ASP A 210 5.49 -21.35 9.11
CA ASP A 210 6.06 -20.72 7.90
C ASP A 210 5.39 -21.13 6.58
N SER A 211 4.27 -21.83 6.62
CA SER A 211 3.50 -22.07 5.40
C SER A 211 2.76 -20.83 4.93
N VAL A 212 2.66 -20.65 3.62
CA VAL A 212 1.99 -19.50 3.00
C VAL A 212 0.49 -19.76 2.95
N LEU A 213 -0.29 -18.97 3.70
CA LEU A 213 -1.76 -18.94 3.68
C LEU A 213 -2.28 -18.09 2.52
N TYR A 214 -1.61 -16.97 2.26
CA TYR A 214 -1.93 -16.06 1.16
C TYR A 214 -0.65 -15.41 0.64
N SER A 215 -0.58 -15.23 -0.67
CA SER A 215 0.43 -14.41 -1.31
C SER A 215 -0.15 -13.67 -2.50
N TYR A 216 0.30 -12.44 -2.66
CA TYR A 216 -0.04 -11.60 -3.80
C TYR A 216 1.21 -10.86 -4.27
N ARG A 217 1.39 -10.78 -5.58
CA ARG A 217 2.47 -10.04 -6.23
C ARG A 217 1.85 -8.92 -7.04
N ASP A 218 2.11 -7.70 -6.66
CA ASP A 218 1.64 -6.54 -7.39
C ASP A 218 2.31 -6.45 -8.77
N ARG A 219 1.52 -6.18 -9.80
CA ARG A 219 2.00 -6.05 -11.18
C ARG A 219 1.62 -4.73 -11.84
N GLY A 220 0.94 -3.86 -11.12
CA GLY A 220 0.45 -2.61 -11.67
C GLY A 220 0.42 -1.47 -10.67
N ILE A 221 0.40 -0.26 -11.16
CA ILE A 221 0.09 0.92 -10.35
C ILE A 221 -1.39 0.86 -9.95
N LEU A 222 -1.72 1.18 -8.71
CA LEU A 222 -3.03 1.00 -8.10
C LEU A 222 -3.49 -0.48 -8.13
N GLY A 223 -2.55 -1.40 -7.89
CA GLY A 223 -2.76 -2.83 -8.00
C GLY A 223 -2.24 -3.65 -6.82
N PHE A 224 -2.09 -3.06 -5.62
CA PHE A 224 -1.49 -3.70 -4.45
C PHE A 224 -2.31 -4.84 -3.83
N SER A 225 -3.51 -5.10 -4.34
CA SER A 225 -4.36 -6.23 -3.92
C SER A 225 -5.08 -6.85 -5.12
N ALA A 226 -5.42 -8.13 -5.00
CA ALA A 226 -6.25 -8.83 -5.98
C ALA A 226 -7.68 -8.27 -6.06
N THR A 227 -8.15 -7.60 -4.99
CA THR A 227 -9.49 -7.01 -4.87
C THR A 227 -9.37 -5.58 -4.37
N MET A 228 -9.19 -4.63 -5.28
CA MET A 228 -8.96 -3.22 -4.93
C MET A 228 -10.17 -2.52 -4.32
N ASP A 229 -11.38 -3.01 -4.53
CA ASP A 229 -12.61 -2.58 -3.84
C ASP A 229 -12.57 -2.92 -2.34
N ARG A 230 -11.96 -4.05 -2.00
CA ARG A 230 -11.74 -4.52 -0.63
C ARG A 230 -10.31 -5.05 -0.49
N PRO A 231 -9.31 -4.18 -0.42
CA PRO A 231 -7.90 -4.60 -0.56
C PRO A 231 -7.42 -5.58 0.52
N LEU A 232 -8.11 -5.63 1.66
CA LEU A 232 -7.80 -6.54 2.76
C LEU A 232 -8.78 -7.72 2.88
N ARG A 233 -9.58 -7.98 1.85
CA ARG A 233 -10.57 -9.08 1.85
C ARG A 233 -9.94 -10.45 2.18
N PHE A 234 -8.71 -10.68 1.75
CA PHE A 234 -7.99 -11.92 2.03
C PHE A 234 -7.77 -12.18 3.52
N LEU A 235 -7.86 -11.15 4.37
CA LEU A 235 -7.73 -11.27 5.83
C LEU A 235 -9.04 -11.67 6.52
N GLU A 236 -10.20 -11.46 5.90
CA GLU A 236 -11.51 -11.60 6.56
C GLU A 236 -11.72 -12.98 7.22
N SER A 237 -11.20 -14.06 6.63
CA SER A 237 -11.28 -15.42 7.19
C SER A 237 -10.31 -15.69 8.34
N PHE A 238 -9.36 -14.80 8.59
CA PHE A 238 -8.32 -14.95 9.61
C PHE A 238 -8.46 -13.97 10.77
N LEU A 239 -9.27 -12.92 10.60
CA LEU A 239 -9.50 -11.91 11.62
C LEU A 239 -10.61 -12.35 12.56
N ALA A 240 -10.41 -12.10 13.87
CA ALA A 240 -11.46 -12.25 14.87
C ALA A 240 -12.65 -11.34 14.55
N ALA A 241 -13.84 -11.82 14.87
CA ALA A 241 -15.10 -11.11 14.66
C ALA A 241 -15.17 -9.82 15.49
#